data_172cc3dc3604711e0150e1e1584c6736
#
_entry.id   172cc3dc3604711e0150e1e1584c6736
#
_cell.length_a   1.000
_cell.length_b   1.000
_cell.length_c   1.000
_cell.angle_alpha   90.00
_cell.angle_beta   90.00
_cell.angle_gamma   90.00
#
_symmetry.space_group_name_H-M   'P 1'
#
loop_
_entity.id
_entity.type
_entity.pdbx_description
1 polymer ?
#
loop_
_entity_poly.entity_id
_entity_poly.type
_entity_poly.pdbx_seq_one_letter_code
_entity_poly.pdbx_strand_id
1 'polypeptide(L)'
;MTGSISGAVQFSFAEEVFEFDSDQQMTGIGRSFQSSAMKLIEQFMLEANETVARHCVKNRMPALYRVHDRPDMRKLQKLQQTFFRFGVKTSLSTLADPKKFNEVIEQIQELPHFEQLQVLLLRSMALAVYQTTNKGHFGLAAEYYAHFTSPIRRYPDLVVHRALKEKLHLDQGVKSKNERLPFVNSEMAEQCSQQERRAEKAERQSIDLMKVDFLAPHAGQTFQAVVTSIDNHGFRVNLEPHGLEWFLPLEAMPDDNYVYDDIRLSLQGRRKNRTLQAGQRLEIRLLRADPIHRTLEFEVERWLS
;
A
#
# COMPACT_ATOMS: atom_id res chain seq x y z
N MET A 1 4.36 1.24 -25.04
CA MET A 1 3.51 0.06 -24.89
C MET A 1 4.22 -0.91 -23.95
N THR A 2 3.94 -0.82 -22.67
CA THR A 2 4.44 -1.75 -21.65
C THR A 2 3.24 -2.60 -21.23
N GLY A 3 2.91 -3.59 -22.05
CA GLY A 3 1.89 -4.58 -21.71
C GLY A 3 2.37 -5.41 -20.52
N SER A 4 1.64 -5.37 -19.41
CA SER A 4 1.83 -6.30 -18.30
C SER A 4 1.59 -7.72 -18.79
N ILE A 5 2.59 -8.58 -18.67
CA ILE A 5 2.52 -9.99 -19.09
C ILE A 5 1.51 -10.77 -18.22
N SER A 6 1.25 -10.33 -16.99
CA SER A 6 0.45 -11.08 -16.00
C SER A 6 -0.99 -10.58 -15.80
N GLY A 7 -1.39 -9.43 -16.35
CA GLY A 7 -2.70 -8.83 -16.03
C GLY A 7 -2.84 -8.34 -14.58
N ALA A 8 -1.76 -8.32 -13.82
CA ALA A 8 -1.72 -7.80 -12.45
C ALA A 8 -2.10 -6.32 -12.41
N VAL A 9 -2.81 -5.92 -11.35
CA VAL A 9 -3.16 -4.52 -11.10
C VAL A 9 -1.90 -3.72 -10.79
N GLN A 10 -1.63 -2.68 -11.57
CA GLN A 10 -0.42 -1.86 -11.47
C GLN A 10 -0.73 -0.51 -10.83
N PHE A 11 -0.44 -0.39 -9.55
CA PHE A 11 -0.41 0.90 -8.88
C PHE A 11 0.97 1.55 -9.03
N SER A 12 0.98 2.88 -9.17
CA SER A 12 2.21 3.66 -9.25
C SER A 12 2.32 4.58 -8.04
N PHE A 13 2.83 4.02 -6.94
CA PHE A 13 3.18 4.81 -5.76
C PHE A 13 4.69 5.03 -5.72
N ALA A 14 5.10 6.26 -5.38
CA ALA A 14 6.49 6.51 -5.07
C ALA A 14 6.82 5.96 -3.68
N GLU A 15 7.97 5.32 -3.55
CA GLU A 15 8.51 4.91 -2.26
C GLU A 15 9.35 6.04 -1.67
N GLU A 16 9.19 6.28 -0.37
CA GLU A 16 10.03 7.25 0.34
C GLU A 16 11.42 6.64 0.56
N VAL A 17 12.45 7.37 0.18
CA VAL A 17 13.86 6.99 0.36
C VAL A 17 14.52 7.98 1.29
N PHE A 18 15.06 7.48 2.38
CA PHE A 18 15.76 8.29 3.37
C PHE A 18 17.23 8.44 3.00
N GLU A 19 17.73 9.67 2.98
CA GLU A 19 19.12 9.99 2.68
C GLU A 19 19.89 10.25 3.99
N PHE A 20 21.07 9.66 4.09
CA PHE A 20 21.93 9.77 5.28
C PHE A 20 23.31 10.26 4.89
N ASP A 21 23.93 11.03 5.76
CA ASP A 21 25.35 11.41 5.66
C ASP A 21 26.29 10.31 6.17
N SER A 22 27.61 10.63 6.16
CA SER A 22 28.65 9.72 6.67
C SER A 22 28.52 9.39 8.16
N ASP A 23 27.87 10.26 8.93
CA ASP A 23 27.66 10.13 10.37
C ASP A 23 26.30 9.45 10.69
N GLN A 24 25.63 8.90 9.65
CA GLN A 24 24.31 8.27 9.74
C GLN A 24 23.20 9.24 10.23
N GLN A 25 23.39 10.55 10.02
CA GLN A 25 22.33 11.51 10.26
C GLN A 25 21.48 11.67 9.01
N MET A 26 20.16 11.72 9.18
CA MET A 26 19.26 11.88 8.05
C MET A 26 19.34 13.30 7.50
N THR A 27 19.68 13.40 6.21
CA THR A 27 19.87 14.67 5.49
C THR A 27 18.68 15.04 4.62
N GLY A 28 17.85 14.05 4.25
CA GLY A 28 16.70 14.31 3.38
C GLY A 28 15.80 13.08 3.22
N ILE A 29 14.68 13.35 2.57
CA ILE A 29 13.72 12.32 2.15
C ILE A 29 13.46 12.54 0.67
N GLY A 30 13.83 11.55 -0.14
CA GLY A 30 13.56 11.53 -1.57
C GLY A 30 12.38 10.65 -1.92
N ARG A 31 11.97 10.69 -3.18
CA ARG A 31 10.98 9.77 -3.77
C ARG A 31 11.64 8.91 -4.84
N SER A 32 11.44 7.62 -4.76
CA SER A 32 11.93 6.66 -5.75
C SER A 32 10.76 5.97 -6.43
N PHE A 33 10.91 5.76 -7.73
CA PHE A 33 9.98 4.96 -8.52
C PHE A 33 10.66 3.68 -8.97
N GLN A 34 9.88 2.63 -9.09
CA GLN A 34 10.36 1.33 -9.52
C GLN A 34 10.96 1.40 -10.93
N SER A 35 12.22 1.00 -11.07
CA SER A 35 12.91 0.95 -12.36
C SER A 35 12.43 -0.20 -13.23
N SER A 36 12.73 -0.15 -14.55
CA SER A 36 12.40 -1.24 -15.47
C SER A 36 13.08 -2.55 -15.08
N ALA A 37 14.29 -2.50 -14.53
CA ALA A 37 14.99 -3.69 -14.06
C ALA A 37 14.31 -4.30 -12.83
N MET A 38 13.86 -3.48 -11.88
CA MET A 38 13.10 -3.94 -10.71
C MET A 38 11.78 -4.60 -11.15
N LYS A 39 11.07 -4.00 -12.11
CA LYS A 39 9.84 -4.57 -12.69
C LYS A 39 10.09 -5.92 -13.36
N LEU A 40 11.21 -6.08 -14.07
CA LEU A 40 11.57 -7.35 -14.69
C LEU A 40 11.79 -8.45 -13.64
N ILE A 41 12.56 -8.15 -12.58
CA ILE A 41 12.79 -9.10 -11.48
C ILE A 41 11.49 -9.44 -10.76
N GLU A 42 10.61 -8.46 -10.54
CA GLU A 42 9.28 -8.68 -9.98
C GLU A 42 8.46 -9.67 -10.83
N GLN A 43 8.44 -9.51 -12.16
CA GLN A 43 7.74 -10.44 -13.05
C GLN A 43 8.29 -11.87 -12.96
N PHE A 44 9.60 -12.05 -12.86
CA PHE A 44 10.19 -13.38 -12.63
C PHE A 44 9.78 -13.97 -11.27
N MET A 45 9.73 -13.14 -10.22
CA MET A 45 9.28 -13.59 -8.90
C MET A 45 7.79 -13.99 -8.90
N LEU A 46 6.94 -13.22 -9.58
CA LEU A 46 5.51 -13.54 -9.74
C LEU A 46 5.31 -14.85 -10.48
N GLU A 47 5.98 -15.05 -11.61
CA GLU A 47 5.89 -16.30 -12.41
C GLU A 47 6.39 -17.51 -11.60
N ALA A 48 7.49 -17.37 -10.85
CA ALA A 48 7.97 -18.43 -9.97
C ALA A 48 6.95 -18.79 -8.89
N ASN A 49 6.35 -17.78 -8.24
CA ASN A 49 5.33 -17.94 -7.22
C ASN A 49 4.08 -18.67 -7.76
N GLU A 50 3.60 -18.26 -8.92
CA GLU A 50 2.43 -18.89 -9.59
C GLU A 50 2.73 -20.32 -10.02
N THR A 51 3.89 -20.57 -10.63
CA THR A 51 4.31 -21.90 -11.09
C THR A 51 4.40 -22.87 -9.93
N VAL A 52 5.02 -22.47 -8.83
CA VAL A 52 5.14 -23.27 -7.63
C VAL A 52 3.77 -23.51 -6.98
N ALA A 53 2.93 -22.48 -6.87
CA ALA A 53 1.58 -22.64 -6.32
C ALA A 53 0.74 -23.62 -7.14
N ARG A 54 0.78 -23.52 -8.47
CA ARG A 54 0.13 -24.46 -9.40
C ARG A 54 0.64 -25.89 -9.20
N HIS A 55 1.96 -26.06 -9.04
CA HIS A 55 2.57 -27.36 -8.77
C HIS A 55 2.10 -27.94 -7.43
N CYS A 56 2.03 -27.14 -6.38
CA CYS A 56 1.53 -27.57 -5.07
C CYS A 56 0.07 -28.04 -5.16
N VAL A 57 -0.81 -27.31 -5.83
CA VAL A 57 -2.22 -27.71 -5.99
C VAL A 57 -2.34 -29.02 -6.78
N LYS A 58 -1.65 -29.11 -7.94
CA LYS A 58 -1.69 -30.31 -8.80
C LYS A 58 -1.21 -31.57 -8.09
N ASN A 59 -0.23 -31.45 -7.22
CA ASN A 59 0.37 -32.57 -6.49
C ASN A 59 -0.17 -32.76 -5.08
N ARG A 60 -1.19 -32.01 -4.68
CA ARG A 60 -1.79 -32.02 -3.31
C ARG A 60 -0.74 -31.84 -2.21
N MET A 61 0.21 -30.95 -2.45
CA MET A 61 1.27 -30.67 -1.50
C MET A 61 0.78 -29.66 -0.43
N PRO A 62 1.24 -29.82 0.82
CA PRO A 62 0.93 -28.83 1.87
C PRO A 62 1.60 -27.50 1.51
N ALA A 63 0.81 -26.42 1.49
CA ALA A 63 1.29 -25.07 1.21
C ALA A 63 0.42 -24.02 1.90
N LEU A 64 1.00 -22.86 2.16
CA LEU A 64 0.27 -21.65 2.51
C LEU A 64 0.13 -20.79 1.27
N TYR A 65 -1.08 -20.70 0.76
CA TYR A 65 -1.41 -19.89 -0.40
C TYR A 65 -1.62 -18.42 0.01
N ARG A 66 -1.18 -17.50 -0.82
CA ARG A 66 -1.48 -16.08 -0.67
C ARG A 66 -2.77 -15.78 -1.42
N VAL A 67 -3.85 -15.61 -0.66
CA VAL A 67 -5.19 -15.41 -1.21
C VAL A 67 -5.56 -13.94 -1.13
N HIS A 68 -6.06 -13.42 -2.23
CA HIS A 68 -6.63 -12.08 -2.30
C HIS A 68 -8.04 -12.18 -2.87
N ASP A 69 -9.02 -12.04 -2.01
CA ASP A 69 -10.42 -12.16 -2.39
C ASP A 69 -10.87 -10.99 -3.29
N ARG A 70 -11.99 -11.18 -3.98
CA ARG A 70 -12.61 -10.12 -4.78
C ARG A 70 -13.04 -8.96 -3.90
N PRO A 71 -13.02 -7.72 -4.41
CA PRO A 71 -13.52 -6.56 -3.70
C PRO A 71 -15.00 -6.71 -3.31
N ASP A 72 -15.38 -6.12 -2.19
CA ASP A 72 -16.78 -6.06 -1.76
C ASP A 72 -17.62 -5.24 -2.75
N MET A 73 -18.76 -5.76 -3.18
CA MET A 73 -19.64 -5.13 -4.17
C MET A 73 -20.17 -3.77 -3.73
N ARG A 74 -20.40 -3.54 -2.43
CA ARG A 74 -20.85 -2.24 -1.92
C ARG A 74 -19.75 -1.19 -2.04
N LYS A 75 -18.49 -1.59 -1.78
CA LYS A 75 -17.33 -0.73 -1.98
C LYS A 75 -17.16 -0.37 -3.46
N LEU A 76 -17.34 -1.35 -4.36
CA LEU A 76 -17.27 -1.11 -5.81
C LEU A 76 -18.38 -0.18 -6.31
N GLN A 77 -19.60 -0.31 -5.77
CA GLN A 77 -20.72 0.61 -6.13
C GLN A 77 -20.40 2.05 -5.72
N LYS A 78 -19.90 2.24 -4.50
CA LYS A 78 -19.49 3.58 -4.04
C LYS A 78 -18.34 4.13 -4.88
N LEU A 79 -17.35 3.32 -5.17
CA LEU A 79 -16.22 3.69 -6.03
C LEU A 79 -16.68 4.10 -7.43
N GLN A 80 -17.59 3.33 -8.05
CA GLN A 80 -18.15 3.65 -9.36
C GLN A 80 -18.87 5.01 -9.35
N GLN A 81 -19.68 5.30 -8.31
CA GLN A 81 -20.36 6.59 -8.18
C GLN A 81 -19.38 7.75 -8.07
N THR A 82 -18.31 7.57 -7.28
CA THR A 82 -17.24 8.55 -7.15
C THR A 82 -16.55 8.76 -8.49
N PHE A 83 -16.13 7.71 -9.16
CA PHE A 83 -15.45 7.77 -10.46
C PHE A 83 -16.29 8.45 -11.54
N PHE A 84 -17.59 8.16 -11.59
CA PHE A 84 -18.50 8.80 -12.53
C PHE A 84 -18.50 10.33 -12.39
N ARG A 85 -18.39 10.87 -11.17
CA ARG A 85 -18.33 12.32 -10.91
C ARG A 85 -17.04 12.96 -11.38
N PHE A 86 -15.95 12.19 -11.39
CA PHE A 86 -14.66 12.63 -11.95
C PHE A 86 -14.55 12.35 -13.46
N GLY A 87 -15.65 12.00 -14.11
CA GLY A 87 -15.70 11.76 -15.56
C GLY A 87 -15.19 10.38 -15.99
N VAL A 88 -14.84 9.50 -15.03
CA VAL A 88 -14.39 8.15 -15.32
C VAL A 88 -15.59 7.22 -15.54
N LYS A 89 -15.73 6.73 -16.76
CA LYS A 89 -16.81 5.81 -17.12
C LYS A 89 -16.36 4.38 -16.93
N THR A 90 -16.83 3.75 -15.87
CA THR A 90 -16.55 2.34 -15.59
C THR A 90 -17.80 1.60 -15.13
N SER A 91 -17.81 0.28 -15.30
CA SER A 91 -18.90 -0.60 -14.87
C SER A 91 -18.49 -1.42 -13.64
N LEU A 92 -19.47 -1.91 -12.89
CA LEU A 92 -19.20 -2.84 -11.78
C LEU A 92 -18.51 -4.13 -12.28
N SER A 93 -18.86 -4.61 -13.48
CA SER A 93 -18.20 -5.76 -14.08
C SER A 93 -16.74 -5.50 -14.40
N THR A 94 -16.39 -4.29 -14.84
CA THR A 94 -14.99 -3.86 -15.06
C THR A 94 -14.22 -3.81 -13.74
N LEU A 95 -14.81 -3.20 -12.71
CA LEU A 95 -14.20 -3.10 -11.38
C LEU A 95 -14.11 -4.45 -10.63
N ALA A 96 -14.91 -5.44 -11.00
CA ALA A 96 -14.86 -6.79 -10.44
C ALA A 96 -13.94 -7.76 -11.22
N ASP A 97 -13.35 -7.30 -12.32
CA ASP A 97 -12.44 -8.10 -13.17
C ASP A 97 -11.00 -7.57 -13.02
N PRO A 98 -10.09 -8.33 -12.41
CA PRO A 98 -8.73 -7.86 -12.18
C PRO A 98 -7.98 -7.51 -13.47
N LYS A 99 -8.28 -8.19 -14.58
CA LYS A 99 -7.64 -7.93 -15.88
C LYS A 99 -8.04 -6.59 -16.49
N LYS A 100 -9.24 -6.09 -16.15
CA LYS A 100 -9.76 -4.81 -16.63
C LYS A 100 -9.48 -3.65 -15.67
N PHE A 101 -8.96 -3.94 -14.49
CA PHE A 101 -8.65 -2.92 -13.49
C PHE A 101 -7.62 -1.91 -14.00
N ASN A 102 -6.64 -2.37 -14.77
CA ASN A 102 -5.62 -1.49 -15.36
C ASN A 102 -6.21 -0.49 -16.36
N GLU A 103 -7.27 -0.85 -17.09
CA GLU A 103 -7.99 0.09 -17.98
C GLU A 103 -8.58 1.27 -17.19
N VAL A 104 -9.00 1.02 -15.95
CA VAL A 104 -9.51 2.08 -15.06
C VAL A 104 -8.36 2.93 -14.52
N ILE A 105 -7.23 2.32 -14.17
CA ILE A 105 -6.02 3.04 -13.73
C ILE A 105 -5.53 3.98 -14.84
N GLU A 106 -5.47 3.52 -16.07
CA GLU A 106 -5.11 4.33 -17.25
C GLU A 106 -6.04 5.53 -17.43
N GLN A 107 -7.36 5.33 -17.27
CA GLN A 107 -8.33 6.44 -17.36
C GLN A 107 -8.16 7.50 -16.26
N ILE A 108 -7.84 7.09 -15.03
CA ILE A 108 -7.65 8.04 -13.92
C ILE A 108 -6.28 8.72 -13.94
N GLN A 109 -5.29 8.14 -14.61
CA GLN A 109 -3.91 8.63 -14.66
C GLN A 109 -3.79 10.04 -15.23
N GLU A 110 -4.66 10.40 -16.17
CA GLU A 110 -4.72 11.71 -16.81
C GLU A 110 -5.47 12.77 -15.96
N LEU A 111 -6.06 12.37 -14.83
CA LEU A 111 -6.90 13.27 -14.03
C LEU A 111 -6.08 14.01 -12.97
N PRO A 112 -6.42 15.27 -12.65
CA PRO A 112 -5.76 16.05 -11.59
C PRO A 112 -5.77 15.40 -10.21
N HIS A 113 -6.73 14.51 -9.95
CA HIS A 113 -6.92 13.81 -8.68
C HIS A 113 -6.41 12.36 -8.72
N PHE A 114 -5.50 12.02 -9.62
CA PHE A 114 -5.02 10.67 -9.85
C PHE A 114 -4.59 9.96 -8.57
N GLU A 115 -3.72 10.56 -7.77
CA GLU A 115 -3.20 9.94 -6.54
C GLU A 115 -4.34 9.58 -5.57
N GLN A 116 -5.30 10.48 -5.38
CA GLN A 116 -6.44 10.24 -4.50
C GLN A 116 -7.38 9.15 -5.03
N LEU A 117 -7.68 9.16 -6.34
CA LEU A 117 -8.51 8.14 -6.98
C LEU A 117 -7.85 6.76 -6.96
N GLN A 118 -6.53 6.70 -7.15
CA GLN A 118 -5.74 5.48 -7.03
C GLN A 118 -5.79 4.90 -5.60
N VAL A 119 -5.69 5.74 -4.57
CA VAL A 119 -5.85 5.33 -3.17
C VAL A 119 -7.25 4.79 -2.89
N LEU A 120 -8.30 5.41 -3.42
CA LEU A 120 -9.68 4.90 -3.28
C LEU A 120 -9.85 3.55 -3.94
N LEU A 121 -9.27 3.37 -5.12
CA LEU A 121 -9.26 2.11 -5.84
C LEU A 121 -8.58 1.02 -4.99
N LEU A 122 -7.40 1.31 -4.45
CA LEU A 122 -6.68 0.40 -3.55
C LEU A 122 -7.48 0.06 -2.28
N ARG A 123 -8.08 1.05 -1.63
CA ARG A 123 -8.91 0.86 -0.42
C ARG A 123 -10.19 0.05 -0.67
N SER A 124 -10.66 -0.01 -1.92
CA SER A 124 -11.81 -0.85 -2.29
C SER A 124 -11.47 -2.33 -2.31
N MET A 125 -10.20 -2.67 -2.49
CA MET A 125 -9.72 -4.06 -2.56
C MET A 125 -9.74 -4.72 -1.18
N ALA A 126 -9.83 -6.05 -1.15
CA ALA A 126 -9.65 -6.84 0.06
C ALA A 126 -8.17 -6.85 0.47
N LEU A 127 -7.88 -7.21 1.70
CA LEU A 127 -6.51 -7.51 2.12
C LEU A 127 -6.14 -8.94 1.71
N ALA A 128 -4.94 -9.13 1.19
CA ALA A 128 -4.42 -10.47 0.95
C ALA A 128 -4.07 -11.14 2.28
N VAL A 129 -4.35 -12.44 2.38
CA VAL A 129 -4.12 -13.26 3.58
C VAL A 129 -3.53 -14.61 3.22
N TYR A 130 -2.90 -15.28 4.17
CA TYR A 130 -2.49 -16.67 3.99
C TYR A 130 -3.65 -17.62 4.29
N GLN A 131 -3.81 -18.64 3.45
CA GLN A 131 -4.81 -19.72 3.62
C GLN A 131 -4.22 -21.07 3.23
N THR A 132 -4.79 -22.15 3.75
CA THR A 132 -4.39 -23.53 3.39
C THR A 132 -5.00 -23.99 2.07
N THR A 133 -6.00 -23.27 1.58
CA THR A 133 -6.70 -23.58 0.33
C THR A 133 -6.48 -22.45 -0.65
N ASN A 134 -6.10 -22.79 -1.88
CA ASN A 134 -5.98 -21.79 -2.95
C ASN A 134 -7.36 -21.28 -3.39
N LYS A 135 -7.52 -19.95 -3.43
CA LYS A 135 -8.68 -19.24 -3.97
C LYS A 135 -8.30 -18.22 -5.05
N GLY A 136 -7.01 -18.22 -5.44
CA GLY A 136 -6.46 -17.24 -6.35
C GLY A 136 -6.11 -15.91 -5.67
N HIS A 137 -5.62 -15.00 -6.49
CA HIS A 137 -5.17 -13.68 -6.03
C HIS A 137 -5.70 -12.58 -6.97
N PHE A 138 -6.78 -11.91 -6.56
CA PHE A 138 -7.46 -10.91 -7.38
C PHE A 138 -6.50 -9.82 -7.89
N GLY A 139 -5.73 -9.17 -7.01
CA GLY A 139 -4.84 -8.06 -7.40
C GLY A 139 -3.74 -8.46 -8.39
N LEU A 140 -3.41 -9.75 -8.49
CA LEU A 140 -2.44 -10.28 -9.46
C LEU A 140 -3.10 -10.93 -10.67
N ALA A 141 -4.42 -11.00 -10.72
CA ALA A 141 -5.18 -11.77 -11.71
C ALA A 141 -4.73 -13.26 -11.81
N ALA A 142 -4.17 -13.80 -10.71
CA ALA A 142 -3.58 -15.13 -10.67
C ALA A 142 -4.57 -16.17 -10.13
N GLU A 143 -4.70 -17.29 -10.85
CA GLU A 143 -5.54 -18.43 -10.44
C GLU A 143 -4.88 -19.21 -9.29
N TYR A 144 -3.57 -19.30 -9.27
CA TYR A 144 -2.77 -19.99 -8.26
C TYR A 144 -1.71 -19.02 -7.75
N TYR A 145 -1.63 -18.81 -6.43
CA TYR A 145 -0.58 -17.96 -5.91
C TYR A 145 -0.13 -18.38 -4.52
N ALA A 146 1.17 -18.52 -4.35
CA ALA A 146 1.83 -18.75 -3.07
C ALA A 146 3.17 -18.02 -3.04
N HIS A 147 3.57 -17.54 -1.90
CA HIS A 147 4.90 -16.98 -1.75
C HIS A 147 5.96 -18.10 -1.74
N PHE A 148 7.00 -17.96 -2.55
CA PHE A 148 8.09 -18.92 -2.68
C PHE A 148 9.47 -18.27 -2.75
N THR A 149 9.56 -17.05 -3.28
CA THR A 149 10.83 -16.42 -3.69
C THR A 149 11.61 -15.75 -2.55
N SER A 150 11.09 -15.70 -1.32
CA SER A 150 11.75 -15.01 -0.20
C SER A 150 11.77 -15.83 1.11
N PRO A 151 12.32 -17.08 1.13
CA PRO A 151 12.26 -17.96 2.30
C PRO A 151 13.10 -17.49 3.50
N ILE A 152 14.02 -16.54 3.30
CA ILE A 152 14.83 -15.98 4.40
C ILE A 152 13.98 -15.13 5.35
N ARG A 153 13.00 -14.41 4.82
CA ARG A 153 12.19 -13.44 5.57
C ARG A 153 10.72 -13.79 5.72
N ARG A 154 10.23 -14.78 4.98
CA ARG A 154 8.84 -15.22 5.04
C ARG A 154 8.72 -16.70 5.34
N TYR A 155 8.09 -17.02 6.47
CA TYR A 155 7.87 -18.40 6.87
C TYR A 155 6.99 -19.22 5.88
N PRO A 156 5.93 -18.65 5.27
CA PRO A 156 5.16 -19.38 4.25
C PRO A 156 5.99 -19.87 3.06
N ASP A 157 6.97 -19.08 2.60
CA ASP A 157 7.91 -19.49 1.56
C ASP A 157 8.74 -20.71 2.00
N LEU A 158 9.25 -20.68 3.24
CA LEU A 158 10.03 -21.80 3.80
C LEU A 158 9.20 -23.08 3.89
N VAL A 159 7.91 -22.98 4.24
CA VAL A 159 6.97 -24.11 4.25
C VAL A 159 6.88 -24.76 2.87
N VAL A 160 6.71 -23.93 1.83
CA VAL A 160 6.64 -24.39 0.43
C VAL A 160 7.96 -25.04 -0.01
N HIS A 161 9.12 -24.45 0.34
CA HIS A 161 10.43 -25.02 0.05
C HIS A 161 10.61 -26.42 0.68
N ARG A 162 10.19 -26.58 1.92
CA ARG A 162 10.26 -27.89 2.62
C ARG A 162 9.37 -28.92 1.96
N ALA A 163 8.15 -28.57 1.61
CA ALA A 163 7.22 -29.44 0.91
C ALA A 163 7.74 -29.87 -0.49
N LEU A 164 8.36 -28.94 -1.23
CA LEU A 164 8.99 -29.24 -2.51
C LEU A 164 10.17 -30.18 -2.38
N LYS A 165 11.08 -29.92 -1.44
CA LYS A 165 12.25 -30.76 -1.19
C LYS A 165 11.87 -32.21 -0.89
N GLU A 166 10.88 -32.41 -0.02
CA GLU A 166 10.39 -33.75 0.31
C GLU A 166 9.75 -34.42 -0.91
N LYS A 167 8.85 -33.72 -1.61
CA LYS A 167 8.15 -34.28 -2.77
C LYS A 167 9.07 -34.66 -3.92
N LEU A 168 10.13 -33.88 -4.14
CA LEU A 168 11.11 -34.09 -5.21
C LEU A 168 12.31 -34.94 -4.77
N HIS A 169 12.30 -35.43 -3.55
CA HIS A 169 13.39 -36.24 -2.97
C HIS A 169 14.78 -35.59 -3.09
N LEU A 170 14.85 -34.24 -2.94
CA LEU A 170 16.10 -33.49 -3.10
C LEU A 170 17.06 -33.63 -1.91
N ASP A 171 16.60 -34.15 -0.77
CA ASP A 171 17.41 -34.33 0.44
C ASP A 171 18.17 -35.69 0.48
N GLN A 172 18.66 -36.15 -0.68
CA GLN A 172 19.48 -37.37 -0.73
C GLN A 172 20.82 -37.14 -0.03
N GLY A 173 20.89 -37.50 1.25
CA GLY A 173 22.14 -37.50 2.04
C GLY A 173 22.13 -36.74 3.37
N VAL A 174 21.23 -35.82 3.58
CA VAL A 174 21.07 -35.08 4.85
C VAL A 174 19.71 -35.37 5.45
N LYS A 175 19.54 -36.59 5.96
CA LYS A 175 18.39 -36.86 6.82
C LYS A 175 18.61 -36.15 8.16
N SER A 176 18.17 -34.91 8.27
CA SER A 176 17.87 -34.36 9.59
C SER A 176 16.73 -35.19 10.16
N LYS A 177 17.03 -36.01 11.16
CA LYS A 177 16.05 -36.90 11.81
C LYS A 177 14.82 -36.18 12.41
N ASN A 178 14.77 -34.85 12.35
CA ASN A 178 13.78 -33.98 12.98
C ASN A 178 12.99 -33.07 12.03
N GLU A 179 13.25 -33.08 10.73
CA GLU A 179 12.46 -32.29 9.79
C GLU A 179 11.21 -33.05 9.34
N ARG A 180 10.23 -33.12 10.23
CA ARG A 180 8.87 -33.43 9.81
C ARG A 180 8.35 -32.26 8.99
N LEU A 181 7.62 -32.55 7.87
CA LEU A 181 6.86 -31.53 7.18
C LEU A 181 6.06 -30.72 8.20
N PRO A 182 6.10 -29.39 8.14
CA PRO A 182 5.27 -28.59 9.00
C PRO A 182 3.79 -28.96 8.74
N PHE A 183 3.07 -29.24 9.80
CA PHE A 183 1.63 -29.47 9.71
C PHE A 183 0.96 -28.16 9.32
N VAL A 184 0.60 -28.05 8.05
CA VAL A 184 -0.03 -26.83 7.49
C VAL A 184 -1.50 -26.84 7.86
N ASN A 185 -1.91 -25.91 8.71
CA ASN A 185 -3.29 -25.75 9.17
C ASN A 185 -3.74 -24.28 9.09
N SER A 186 -5.02 -24.05 9.37
CA SER A 186 -5.62 -22.72 9.35
C SER A 186 -5.04 -21.78 10.42
N GLU A 187 -4.67 -22.32 11.58
CA GLU A 187 -4.05 -21.55 12.66
C GLU A 187 -2.69 -20.98 12.24
N MET A 188 -1.84 -21.80 11.59
CA MET A 188 -0.57 -21.33 11.02
C MET A 188 -0.78 -20.24 9.96
N ALA A 189 -1.77 -20.40 9.08
CA ALA A 189 -2.09 -19.41 8.06
C ALA A 189 -2.52 -18.07 8.68
N GLU A 190 -3.36 -18.13 9.70
CA GLU A 190 -3.81 -16.95 10.44
C GLU A 190 -2.64 -16.28 11.18
N GLN A 191 -1.82 -17.06 11.87
CA GLN A 191 -0.62 -16.55 12.55
C GLN A 191 0.32 -15.85 11.58
N CYS A 192 0.61 -16.44 10.40
CA CYS A 192 1.45 -15.80 9.39
C CYS A 192 0.86 -14.46 8.94
N SER A 193 -0.45 -14.39 8.71
CA SER A 193 -1.13 -13.16 8.31
C SER A 193 -1.12 -12.10 9.41
N GLN A 194 -1.24 -12.50 10.68
CA GLN A 194 -1.15 -11.59 11.82
C GLN A 194 0.26 -11.04 12.01
N GLN A 195 1.28 -11.90 11.91
CA GLN A 195 2.68 -11.48 12.05
C GLN A 195 3.12 -10.55 10.91
N GLU A 196 2.67 -10.79 9.69
CA GLU A 196 2.88 -9.89 8.57
C GLU A 196 2.33 -8.49 8.87
N ARG A 197 1.05 -8.38 9.26
CA ARG A 197 0.45 -7.08 9.64
C ARG A 197 1.19 -6.40 10.80
N ARG A 198 1.69 -7.20 11.77
CA ARG A 198 2.48 -6.66 12.88
C ARG A 198 3.82 -6.09 12.40
N ALA A 199 4.49 -6.79 11.48
CA ALA A 199 5.74 -6.32 10.88
C ALA A 199 5.53 -5.04 10.07
N GLU A 200 4.52 -4.99 9.20
CA GLU A 200 4.14 -3.79 8.44
C GLU A 200 3.81 -2.59 9.34
N LYS A 201 3.12 -2.84 10.47
CA LYS A 201 2.84 -1.77 11.45
C LYS A 201 4.13 -1.27 12.11
N ALA A 202 5.04 -2.18 12.48
CA ALA A 202 6.32 -1.81 13.09
C ALA A 202 7.19 -1.01 12.12
N GLU A 203 7.27 -1.44 10.86
CA GLU A 203 7.98 -0.73 9.80
C GLU A 203 7.43 0.69 9.61
N ARG A 204 6.12 0.84 9.48
CA ARG A 204 5.47 2.16 9.37
C ARG A 204 5.76 3.05 10.56
N GLN A 205 5.69 2.50 11.78
CA GLN A 205 6.01 3.25 12.99
C GLN A 205 7.48 3.67 13.08
N SER A 206 8.41 2.87 12.52
CA SER A 206 9.82 3.23 12.41
C SER A 206 10.03 4.38 11.43
N ILE A 207 9.34 4.33 10.29
CA ILE A 207 9.33 5.40 9.29
C ILE A 207 8.78 6.71 9.90
N ASP A 208 7.65 6.64 10.60
CA ASP A 208 7.06 7.80 11.26
C ASP A 208 8.02 8.42 12.29
N LEU A 209 8.73 7.58 13.08
CA LEU A 209 9.75 8.05 14.02
C LEU A 209 10.88 8.81 13.31
N MET A 210 11.41 8.24 12.22
CA MET A 210 12.47 8.90 11.43
C MET A 210 12.02 10.26 10.89
N LYS A 211 10.77 10.37 10.43
CA LYS A 211 10.19 11.64 9.98
C LYS A 211 10.09 12.67 11.11
N VAL A 212 9.65 12.21 12.30
CA VAL A 212 9.54 13.08 13.47
C VAL A 212 10.91 13.56 13.94
N ASP A 213 11.90 12.68 14.02
CA ASP A 213 13.27 13.02 14.39
C ASP A 213 13.88 14.03 13.41
N PHE A 214 13.64 13.85 12.11
CA PHE A 214 14.12 14.77 11.07
C PHE A 214 13.51 16.17 11.19
N LEU A 215 12.22 16.26 11.52
CA LEU A 215 11.53 17.54 11.62
C LEU A 215 11.64 18.19 13.03
N ALA A 216 12.07 17.47 14.05
CA ALA A 216 12.14 17.98 15.41
C ALA A 216 12.97 19.28 15.55
N PRO A 217 14.15 19.43 14.89
CA PRO A 217 14.92 20.69 14.92
C PRO A 217 14.22 21.87 14.25
N HIS A 218 13.16 21.61 13.46
CA HIS A 218 12.43 22.60 12.68
C HIS A 218 11.12 23.06 13.37
N ALA A 219 10.91 22.69 14.63
CA ALA A 219 9.73 23.15 15.40
C ALA A 219 9.63 24.68 15.41
N GLY A 220 8.44 25.20 15.16
CA GLY A 220 8.16 26.63 15.01
C GLY A 220 8.32 27.17 13.57
N GLN A 221 8.86 26.39 12.65
CA GLN A 221 9.02 26.81 11.24
C GLN A 221 7.75 26.58 10.44
N THR A 222 7.60 27.38 9.38
CA THR A 222 6.50 27.27 8.41
C THR A 222 7.01 26.59 7.13
N PHE A 223 6.21 25.67 6.61
CA PHE A 223 6.49 24.89 5.42
C PHE A 223 5.42 25.14 4.35
N GLN A 224 5.83 25.11 3.10
CA GLN A 224 4.89 24.94 2.00
C GLN A 224 4.50 23.47 1.90
N ALA A 225 3.23 23.22 1.67
CA ALA A 225 2.69 21.87 1.61
C ALA A 225 1.64 21.75 0.50
N VAL A 226 1.63 20.59 -0.15
CA VAL A 226 0.62 20.24 -1.17
C VAL A 226 -0.27 19.16 -0.59
N VAL A 227 -1.58 19.37 -0.65
CA VAL A 227 -2.58 18.37 -0.21
C VAL A 227 -2.58 17.19 -1.19
N THR A 228 -2.27 15.98 -0.70
CA THR A 228 -2.22 14.76 -1.53
C THR A 228 -3.49 13.93 -1.44
N SER A 229 -4.11 13.85 -0.27
CA SER A 229 -5.37 13.12 -0.10
C SER A 229 -6.19 13.66 1.06
N ILE A 230 -7.49 13.38 1.04
CA ILE A 230 -8.45 13.88 2.02
C ILE A 230 -9.36 12.73 2.43
N ASP A 231 -9.69 12.65 3.71
CA ASP A 231 -10.70 11.75 4.25
C ASP A 231 -11.52 12.40 5.38
N ASN A 232 -12.40 11.61 6.01
CA ASN A 232 -13.29 12.11 7.07
C ASN A 232 -12.59 12.45 8.39
N HIS A 233 -11.32 12.11 8.55
CA HIS A 233 -10.51 12.38 9.76
C HIS A 233 -9.57 13.56 9.56
N GLY A 234 -9.28 13.92 8.29
CA GLY A 234 -8.34 14.98 7.97
C GLY A 234 -7.81 14.89 6.55
N PHE A 235 -6.57 15.28 6.37
CA PHE A 235 -5.94 15.32 5.06
C PHE A 235 -4.45 15.02 5.15
N ARG A 236 -3.90 14.51 4.06
CA ARG A 236 -2.45 14.32 3.93
C ARG A 236 -1.86 15.45 3.11
N VAL A 237 -0.68 15.83 3.52
CA VAL A 237 0.10 16.84 2.82
C VAL A 237 1.50 16.32 2.53
N ASN A 238 2.06 16.79 1.44
CA ASN A 238 3.47 16.65 1.12
C ASN A 238 4.20 17.96 1.41
N LEU A 239 5.16 17.93 2.34
CA LEU A 239 5.95 19.10 2.73
C LEU A 239 7.06 19.38 1.71
N GLU A 240 7.11 20.61 1.19
CA GLU A 240 8.19 21.07 0.33
C GLU A 240 9.28 21.78 1.17
N PRO A 241 10.57 21.62 0.86
CA PRO A 241 11.15 20.89 -0.27
C PRO A 241 11.44 19.41 0.02
N HIS A 242 11.13 18.91 1.23
CA HIS A 242 11.57 17.61 1.74
C HIS A 242 10.84 16.41 1.13
N GLY A 243 9.71 16.60 0.44
CA GLY A 243 8.91 15.51 -0.11
C GLY A 243 8.26 14.60 0.96
N LEU A 244 8.26 15.03 2.22
CA LEU A 244 7.76 14.28 3.36
C LEU A 244 6.23 14.32 3.39
N GLU A 245 5.60 13.15 3.38
CA GLU A 245 4.16 13.06 3.53
C GLU A 245 3.77 12.89 5.00
N TRP A 246 2.79 13.71 5.45
CA TRP A 246 2.23 13.62 6.80
C TRP A 246 0.71 13.79 6.81
N PHE A 247 0.06 13.19 7.79
CA PHE A 247 -1.38 13.34 8.02
C PHE A 247 -1.66 14.47 9.00
N LEU A 248 -2.55 15.39 8.62
CA LEU A 248 -3.05 16.47 9.46
C LEU A 248 -4.52 16.19 9.79
N PRO A 249 -4.88 16.16 11.09
CA PRO A 249 -6.28 16.04 11.50
C PRO A 249 -7.06 17.34 11.20
N LEU A 250 -8.39 17.29 11.28
CA LEU A 250 -9.23 18.46 10.99
C LEU A 250 -8.94 19.66 11.90
N GLU A 251 -8.48 19.39 13.11
CA GLU A 251 -8.10 20.37 14.12
C GLU A 251 -6.90 21.24 13.69
N ALA A 252 -6.11 20.77 12.73
CA ALA A 252 -5.02 21.57 12.13
C ALA A 252 -5.54 22.78 11.32
N MET A 253 -6.84 22.84 11.08
CA MET A 253 -7.53 23.97 10.44
C MET A 253 -8.50 24.64 11.42
N PRO A 254 -8.01 25.49 12.35
CA PRO A 254 -8.85 26.07 13.39
C PRO A 254 -9.78 27.16 12.91
N ASP A 255 -9.65 27.61 11.66
CA ASP A 255 -10.36 28.73 11.08
C ASP A 255 -11.84 28.46 10.79
N ASP A 256 -12.26 27.19 10.66
CA ASP A 256 -13.64 26.76 10.43
C ASP A 256 -13.91 25.33 10.92
N ASN A 257 -15.17 24.90 10.87
CA ASN A 257 -15.54 23.48 11.05
C ASN A 257 -15.69 22.83 9.69
N TYR A 258 -14.82 21.89 9.39
CA TYR A 258 -14.80 21.22 8.10
C TYR A 258 -15.56 19.91 8.12
N VAL A 259 -16.30 19.64 7.06
CA VAL A 259 -17.05 18.39 6.85
C VAL A 259 -16.56 17.75 5.56
N TYR A 260 -16.31 16.45 5.63
CA TYR A 260 -15.90 15.67 4.49
C TYR A 260 -17.07 15.38 3.55
N ASP A 261 -16.91 15.75 2.27
CA ASP A 261 -17.76 15.34 1.16
C ASP A 261 -17.11 14.15 0.46
N ASP A 262 -17.65 12.96 0.72
CA ASP A 262 -17.12 11.70 0.19
C ASP A 262 -17.40 11.51 -1.31
N ILE A 263 -18.17 12.37 -1.89
CA ILE A 263 -18.51 12.39 -3.31
C ILE A 263 -17.57 13.31 -4.09
N ARG A 264 -17.26 14.48 -3.51
CA ARG A 264 -16.35 15.46 -4.09
C ARG A 264 -14.89 15.25 -3.65
N LEU A 265 -14.69 14.33 -2.69
CA LEU A 265 -13.40 14.05 -2.08
C LEU A 265 -12.73 15.34 -1.54
N SER A 266 -13.53 16.12 -0.82
CA SER A 266 -13.12 17.44 -0.34
C SER A 266 -13.57 17.68 1.10
N LEU A 267 -12.92 18.60 1.78
CA LEU A 267 -13.36 19.14 3.06
C LEU A 267 -14.02 20.49 2.82
N GLN A 268 -15.27 20.65 3.27
CA GLN A 268 -16.03 21.87 3.09
C GLN A 268 -16.24 22.58 4.43
N GLY A 269 -15.79 23.83 4.54
CA GLY A 269 -15.99 24.68 5.70
C GLY A 269 -17.44 25.15 5.81
N ARG A 270 -17.99 25.06 7.01
CA ARG A 270 -19.40 25.38 7.28
C ARG A 270 -19.69 26.88 7.36
N ARG A 271 -18.72 27.69 7.78
CA ARG A 271 -18.89 29.13 8.02
C ARG A 271 -18.33 29.97 6.87
N LYS A 272 -17.09 29.68 6.48
CA LYS A 272 -16.37 30.46 5.46
C LYS A 272 -16.58 29.95 4.04
N ASN A 273 -17.30 28.85 3.87
CA ASN A 273 -17.59 28.20 2.60
C ASN A 273 -16.31 27.87 1.78
N ARG A 274 -15.19 27.67 2.46
CA ARG A 274 -13.94 27.27 1.85
C ARG A 274 -13.95 25.77 1.59
N THR A 275 -13.36 25.36 0.50
CA THR A 275 -13.25 23.94 0.14
C THR A 275 -11.80 23.56 0.01
N LEU A 276 -11.35 22.52 0.74
CA LEU A 276 -10.04 21.92 0.59
C LEU A 276 -10.13 20.72 -0.34
N GLN A 277 -9.24 20.68 -1.34
CA GLN A 277 -9.14 19.59 -2.32
C GLN A 277 -7.69 19.15 -2.49
N ALA A 278 -7.49 17.92 -2.98
CA ALA A 278 -6.17 17.44 -3.37
C ALA A 278 -5.56 18.35 -4.46
N GLY A 279 -4.26 18.56 -4.39
CA GLY A 279 -3.52 19.47 -5.25
C GLY A 279 -3.42 20.91 -4.76
N GLN A 280 -4.22 21.31 -3.76
CA GLN A 280 -4.12 22.66 -3.21
C GLN A 280 -2.86 22.82 -2.36
N ARG A 281 -2.31 24.05 -2.40
CA ARG A 281 -1.12 24.44 -1.65
C ARG A 281 -1.50 25.18 -0.38
N LEU A 282 -0.79 24.86 0.69
CA LEU A 282 -0.97 25.45 2.01
C LEU A 282 0.38 25.91 2.56
N GLU A 283 0.36 26.94 3.41
CA GLU A 283 1.43 27.19 4.38
C GLU A 283 1.00 26.60 5.70
N ILE A 284 1.82 25.71 6.25
CA ILE A 284 1.57 25.05 7.53
C ILE A 284 2.75 25.25 8.46
N ARG A 285 2.47 25.52 9.72
CA ARG A 285 3.49 25.69 10.76
C ARG A 285 3.59 24.44 11.60
N LEU A 286 4.82 23.92 11.78
CA LEU A 286 5.10 22.86 12.73
C LEU A 286 5.08 23.43 14.16
N LEU A 287 4.05 23.10 14.92
CA LEU A 287 3.91 23.56 16.31
C LEU A 287 4.79 22.74 17.24
N ARG A 288 4.80 21.42 17.06
CA ARG A 288 5.51 20.50 17.93
C ARG A 288 5.88 19.22 17.20
N ALA A 289 7.07 18.70 17.52
CA ALA A 289 7.48 17.33 17.19
C ALA A 289 7.70 16.55 18.48
N ASP A 290 7.10 15.36 18.58
CA ASP A 290 7.21 14.49 19.77
C ASP A 290 7.71 13.10 19.32
N PRO A 291 9.03 12.83 19.42
CA PRO A 291 9.60 11.55 19.05
C PRO A 291 9.09 10.38 19.91
N ILE A 292 8.74 10.62 21.17
CA ILE A 292 8.26 9.57 22.08
C ILE A 292 6.90 9.03 21.60
N HIS A 293 5.98 9.95 21.26
CA HIS A 293 4.66 9.58 20.75
C HIS A 293 4.61 9.45 19.23
N ARG A 294 5.71 9.76 18.53
CA ARG A 294 5.84 9.74 17.06
C ARG A 294 4.79 10.61 16.38
N THR A 295 4.64 11.84 16.87
CA THR A 295 3.65 12.78 16.37
C THR A 295 4.28 14.09 15.96
N LEU A 296 3.75 14.68 14.89
CA LEU A 296 4.00 16.05 14.46
C LEU A 296 2.67 16.79 14.52
N GLU A 297 2.67 17.92 15.21
CA GLU A 297 1.51 18.80 15.32
C GLU A 297 1.72 19.99 14.40
N PHE A 298 0.82 20.14 13.41
CA PHE A 298 0.84 21.24 12.47
C PHE A 298 -0.43 22.07 12.58
N GLU A 299 -0.33 23.33 12.20
CA GLU A 299 -1.44 24.26 12.02
C GLU A 299 -1.38 24.89 10.64
N VAL A 300 -2.53 25.00 9.96
CA VAL A 300 -2.64 25.69 8.67
C VAL A 300 -2.67 27.19 8.91
N GLU A 301 -1.63 27.89 8.49
CA GLU A 301 -1.53 29.35 8.62
C GLU A 301 -2.18 30.07 7.43
N ARG A 302 -1.95 29.56 6.23
CA ARG A 302 -2.43 30.23 5.01
C ARG A 302 -2.76 29.24 3.91
N TRP A 303 -3.78 29.57 3.16
CA TRP A 303 -4.12 28.92 1.91
C TRP A 303 -3.41 29.65 0.78
N LEU A 304 -2.65 28.90 -0.02
CA LEU A 304 -1.98 29.43 -1.20
C LEU A 304 -2.86 29.19 -2.43
N SER A 305 -2.88 30.14 -3.34
CA SER A 305 -3.67 30.08 -4.57
C SER A 305 -3.06 29.13 -5.59
#